data_fd145a1d5cc75864e22ec970674e4bea
#
_entry.id   fd145a1d5cc75864e22ec970674e4bea
#
_cell.length_a   1.000
_cell.length_b   1.000
_cell.length_c   1.000
_cell.angle_alpha   90.00
_cell.angle_beta   90.00
_cell.angle_gamma   90.00
#
_symmetry.space_group_name_H-M   'P 1'
#
loop_
_entity.id
_entity.type
_entity.pdbx_description
1 polymer ?
#
loop_
_entity_poly.entity_id
_entity_poly.type
_entity_poly.pdbx_seq_one_letter_code
_entity_poly.pdbx_strand_id
1 'polypeptide(L)'
;MPSHILSFYVQKVSFGMWYVKEPLTLLAIVHKDSYYNENSFTKELVEAYKEASKSASPELIEKSLKIQTFLADEFSKEHLRDDYDYMISAIFTQMVVNKGFDGVFYPSVRVGGRGFNIAITPAATKKLGLYVAGECSVYKKKDNTI
;
A
#
# COMPACT_ATOMS: atom_id res chain seq x y z
N MET A 1 33.94 20.52 31.74
CA MET A 1 32.63 20.56 31.02
C MET A 1 32.59 19.35 30.09
N PRO A 2 31.67 18.40 30.23
CA PRO A 2 31.60 17.29 29.29
C PRO A 2 31.03 17.83 27.98
N SER A 3 31.79 17.68 26.89
CA SER A 3 31.36 17.97 25.54
C SER A 3 30.27 16.96 25.17
N HIS A 4 29.03 17.41 25.11
CA HIS A 4 27.94 16.61 24.56
C HIS A 4 28.21 16.39 23.07
N ILE A 5 28.80 15.26 22.73
CA ILE A 5 28.94 14.81 21.34
C ILE A 5 27.53 14.39 20.91
N LEU A 6 26.84 15.26 20.17
CA LEU A 6 25.58 14.93 19.51
C LEU A 6 25.87 13.87 18.44
N SER A 7 25.47 12.64 18.70
CA SER A 7 25.53 11.57 17.70
C SER A 7 24.32 11.66 16.80
N PHE A 8 24.54 11.92 15.51
CA PHE A 8 23.49 11.92 14.49
C PHE A 8 23.62 10.66 13.64
N TYR A 9 22.52 9.99 13.39
CA TYR A 9 22.42 9.03 12.29
C TYR A 9 22.04 9.79 11.03
N VAL A 10 22.81 9.61 9.97
CA VAL A 10 22.50 10.14 8.64
C VAL A 10 22.07 8.98 7.78
N GLN A 11 20.85 9.02 7.28
CA GLN A 11 20.35 8.07 6.31
C GLN A 11 20.11 8.80 4.99
N LYS A 12 20.71 8.30 3.92
CA LYS A 12 20.41 8.76 2.57
C LYS A 12 19.17 8.05 2.06
N VAL A 13 18.24 8.83 1.53
CA VAL A 13 16.99 8.34 0.93
C VAL A 13 16.95 8.86 -0.50
N SER A 14 16.91 7.94 -1.46
CA SER A 14 16.67 8.25 -2.86
C SER A 14 15.19 8.06 -3.17
N PHE A 15 14.60 8.95 -3.93
CA PHE A 15 13.21 8.90 -4.33
C PHE A 15 13.03 9.31 -5.79
N GLY A 16 11.93 8.88 -6.39
CA GLY A 16 11.55 9.28 -7.74
C GLY A 16 10.09 9.66 -7.80
N MET A 17 9.77 10.68 -8.60
CA MET A 17 8.40 10.97 -9.01
C MET A 17 8.17 10.35 -10.37
N TRP A 18 7.11 9.56 -10.47
CA TRP A 18 6.77 8.80 -11.67
C TRP A 18 5.42 9.25 -12.20
N TYR A 19 5.24 9.20 -13.51
CA TYR A 19 3.95 9.42 -14.15
C TYR A 19 3.55 8.19 -14.97
N VAL A 20 2.26 7.99 -15.12
CA VAL A 20 1.68 6.89 -15.89
C VAL A 20 1.61 7.29 -17.36
N LYS A 21 2.34 6.58 -18.24
CA LYS A 21 2.32 6.75 -19.70
C LYS A 21 1.17 5.99 -20.34
N GLU A 22 0.87 4.81 -19.81
CA GLU A 22 -0.19 3.91 -20.30
C GLU A 22 -1.04 3.46 -19.12
N PRO A 23 -2.36 3.23 -19.31
CA PRO A 23 -3.24 2.79 -18.25
C PRO A 23 -2.73 1.56 -17.52
N LEU A 24 -2.84 1.57 -16.19
CA LEU A 24 -2.53 0.42 -15.33
C LEU A 24 -3.82 -0.26 -14.90
N THR A 25 -3.86 -1.59 -15.01
CA THR A 25 -4.95 -2.41 -14.46
C THR A 25 -4.53 -2.91 -13.09
N LEU A 26 -5.09 -2.33 -12.04
CA LEU A 26 -4.74 -2.62 -10.66
C LEU A 26 -5.91 -3.29 -9.94
N LEU A 27 -5.60 -4.27 -9.07
CA LEU A 27 -6.59 -4.79 -8.13
C LEU A 27 -6.61 -3.93 -6.86
N ALA A 28 -7.79 -3.40 -6.52
CA ALA A 28 -7.97 -2.57 -5.34
C ALA A 28 -8.28 -3.41 -4.10
N ILE A 29 -7.51 -3.22 -3.03
CA ILE A 29 -7.68 -3.85 -1.72
C ILE A 29 -8.07 -2.74 -0.74
N VAL A 30 -9.38 -2.45 -0.62
CA VAL A 30 -9.88 -1.24 0.07
C VAL A 30 -10.88 -1.51 1.19
N HIS A 31 -11.25 -2.76 1.43
CA HIS A 31 -12.31 -3.14 2.37
C HIS A 31 -11.81 -3.22 3.83
N LYS A 32 -11.26 -2.10 4.34
CA LYS A 32 -10.94 -1.94 5.75
C LYS A 32 -11.85 -0.86 6.36
N ASP A 33 -12.72 -1.27 7.26
CA ASP A 33 -13.74 -0.40 7.85
C ASP A 33 -13.17 0.88 8.46
N SER A 34 -12.04 0.79 9.16
CA SER A 34 -11.37 1.94 9.76
C SER A 34 -10.87 2.97 8.74
N TYR A 35 -10.73 2.60 7.46
CA TYR A 35 -10.24 3.48 6.40
C TYR A 35 -11.32 3.99 5.45
N TYR A 36 -12.55 3.51 5.61
CA TYR A 36 -13.66 3.84 4.70
C TYR A 36 -13.92 5.33 4.57
N ASN A 37 -13.84 6.07 5.67
CA ASN A 37 -14.10 7.52 5.69
C ASN A 37 -12.84 8.39 5.64
N GLU A 38 -11.65 7.78 5.62
CA GLU A 38 -10.39 8.51 5.66
C GLU A 38 -10.02 9.13 4.29
N ASN A 39 -10.60 8.58 3.20
CA ASN A 39 -10.32 9.03 1.85
C ASN A 39 -11.55 8.83 0.96
N SER A 40 -11.95 9.87 0.22
CA SER A 40 -13.12 9.82 -0.67
C SER A 40 -12.99 8.75 -1.75
N PHE A 41 -11.77 8.55 -2.28
CA PHE A 41 -11.52 7.55 -3.30
C PHE A 41 -11.69 6.11 -2.77
N THR A 42 -11.26 5.83 -1.54
CA THR A 42 -11.55 4.54 -0.87
C THR A 42 -13.04 4.29 -0.81
N LYS A 43 -13.81 5.29 -0.39
CA LYS A 43 -15.27 5.21 -0.33
C LYS A 43 -15.89 4.94 -1.69
N GLU A 44 -15.46 5.68 -2.72
CA GLU A 44 -15.95 5.49 -4.10
C GLU A 44 -15.69 4.06 -4.60
N LEU A 45 -14.51 3.49 -4.35
CA LEU A 45 -14.18 2.13 -4.75
C LEU A 45 -15.03 1.09 -4.03
N VAL A 46 -15.28 1.26 -2.72
CA VAL A 46 -16.14 0.36 -1.94
C VAL A 46 -17.59 0.43 -2.43
N GLU A 47 -18.11 1.63 -2.70
CA GLU A 47 -19.46 1.80 -3.23
C GLU A 47 -19.60 1.24 -4.66
N ALA A 48 -18.59 1.44 -5.52
CA ALA A 48 -18.57 0.84 -6.84
C ALA A 48 -18.57 -0.69 -6.80
N TYR A 49 -17.86 -1.28 -5.83
CA TYR A 49 -17.91 -2.72 -5.61
C TYR A 49 -19.30 -3.19 -5.18
N LYS A 50 -19.94 -2.50 -4.22
CA LYS A 50 -21.30 -2.82 -3.78
C LYS A 50 -22.29 -2.77 -4.94
N GLU A 51 -22.19 -1.74 -5.79
CA GLU A 51 -23.03 -1.60 -6.97
C GLU A 51 -22.84 -2.75 -7.96
N ALA A 52 -21.60 -3.07 -8.31
CA ALA A 52 -21.24 -4.16 -9.22
C ALA A 52 -21.68 -5.54 -8.68
N SER A 53 -21.75 -5.70 -7.37
CA SER A 53 -22.12 -6.96 -6.70
C SER A 53 -23.64 -7.18 -6.57
N LYS A 54 -24.48 -6.20 -6.89
CA LYS A 54 -25.96 -6.29 -6.69
C LYS A 54 -26.62 -7.47 -7.40
N SER A 55 -26.06 -7.92 -8.51
CA SER A 55 -26.60 -9.07 -9.28
C SER A 55 -26.08 -10.42 -8.79
N ALA A 56 -25.13 -10.46 -7.86
CA ALA A 56 -24.58 -11.69 -7.32
C ALA A 56 -25.48 -12.28 -6.23
N SER A 57 -25.34 -13.60 -5.99
CA SER A 57 -26.07 -14.23 -4.89
C SER A 57 -25.59 -13.71 -3.52
N PRO A 58 -26.47 -13.64 -2.51
CA PRO A 58 -26.10 -13.20 -1.17
C PRO A 58 -24.93 -13.99 -0.57
N GLU A 59 -24.88 -15.29 -0.82
CA GLU A 59 -23.78 -16.16 -0.36
C GLU A 59 -22.45 -15.79 -1.01
N LEU A 60 -22.44 -15.47 -2.30
CA LEU A 60 -21.24 -15.06 -3.02
C LEU A 60 -20.73 -13.70 -2.53
N ILE A 61 -21.65 -12.75 -2.28
CA ILE A 61 -21.32 -11.44 -1.73
C ILE A 61 -20.67 -11.60 -0.36
N GLU A 62 -21.27 -12.41 0.54
CA GLU A 62 -20.73 -12.62 1.89
C GLU A 62 -19.33 -13.24 1.85
N LYS A 63 -19.11 -14.28 1.04
CA LYS A 63 -17.81 -14.93 0.87
C LYS A 63 -16.77 -13.95 0.33
N SER A 64 -17.14 -13.17 -0.68
CA SER A 64 -16.25 -12.19 -1.29
C SER A 64 -15.86 -11.08 -0.30
N LEU A 65 -16.80 -10.56 0.47
CA LEU A 65 -16.53 -9.55 1.49
C LEU A 65 -15.57 -10.08 2.58
N LYS A 66 -15.76 -11.31 3.05
CA LYS A 66 -14.85 -11.94 4.02
C LYS A 66 -13.42 -12.00 3.48
N ILE A 67 -13.25 -12.39 2.22
CA ILE A 67 -11.93 -12.45 1.57
C ILE A 67 -11.33 -11.05 1.44
N GLN A 68 -12.11 -10.08 1.01
CA GLN A 68 -11.65 -8.70 0.81
C GLN A 68 -11.25 -8.04 2.13
N THR A 69 -12.03 -8.24 3.20
CA THR A 69 -11.70 -7.73 4.54
C THR A 69 -10.43 -8.39 5.07
N PHE A 70 -10.30 -9.71 4.93
CA PHE A 70 -9.10 -10.44 5.31
C PHE A 70 -7.86 -9.89 4.57
N LEU A 71 -7.95 -9.71 3.26
CA LEU A 71 -6.84 -9.15 2.48
C LEU A 71 -6.51 -7.71 2.91
N ALA A 72 -7.53 -6.89 3.14
CA ALA A 72 -7.32 -5.52 3.60
C ALA A 72 -6.61 -5.47 4.96
N ASP A 73 -6.92 -6.40 5.86
CA ASP A 73 -6.22 -6.54 7.14
C ASP A 73 -4.77 -6.99 6.94
N GLU A 74 -4.51 -7.97 6.07
CA GLU A 74 -3.15 -8.43 5.77
C GLU A 74 -2.27 -7.33 5.15
N PHE A 75 -2.82 -6.55 4.21
CA PHE A 75 -2.10 -5.44 3.58
C PHE A 75 -1.97 -4.19 4.46
N SER A 76 -2.68 -4.14 5.60
CA SER A 76 -2.66 -3.03 6.55
C SER A 76 -2.00 -3.36 7.89
N LYS A 77 -1.21 -4.41 7.99
CA LYS A 77 -0.43 -4.72 9.20
C LYS A 77 0.60 -3.63 9.48
N GLU A 78 0.53 -3.02 10.66
CA GLU A 78 1.44 -1.93 11.07
C GLU A 78 2.80 -2.45 11.55
N HIS A 79 2.78 -3.57 12.25
CA HIS A 79 3.97 -4.19 12.84
C HIS A 79 4.18 -5.58 12.26
N LEU A 80 5.19 -5.67 11.42
CA LEU A 80 5.67 -6.94 10.89
C LEU A 80 6.71 -7.49 11.86
N ARG A 81 6.45 -8.68 12.39
CA ARG A 81 7.29 -9.34 13.39
C ARG A 81 8.40 -10.14 12.74
N ASP A 82 8.11 -10.69 11.57
CA ASP A 82 9.04 -11.51 10.79
C ASP A 82 8.65 -11.54 9.30
N ASP A 83 9.43 -12.24 8.51
CA ASP A 83 9.19 -12.38 7.05
C ASP A 83 7.90 -13.12 6.72
N TYR A 84 7.34 -13.92 7.64
CA TYR A 84 6.08 -14.64 7.44
C TYR A 84 4.87 -13.70 7.39
N ASP A 85 4.95 -12.54 8.04
CA ASP A 85 3.88 -11.55 8.00
C ASP A 85 3.67 -10.96 6.59
N TYR A 86 4.69 -11.05 5.71
CA TYR A 86 4.57 -10.66 4.30
C TYR A 86 4.08 -11.78 3.39
N MET A 87 4.11 -13.03 3.83
CA MET A 87 3.89 -14.18 2.96
C MET A 87 2.52 -14.15 2.28
N ILE A 88 1.47 -13.82 3.03
CA ILE A 88 0.09 -13.80 2.49
C ILE A 88 -0.06 -12.71 1.44
N SER A 89 0.40 -11.49 1.73
CA SER A 89 0.34 -10.38 0.77
C SER A 89 1.20 -10.64 -0.46
N ALA A 90 2.36 -11.28 -0.31
CA ALA A 90 3.24 -11.64 -1.42
C ALA A 90 2.61 -12.73 -2.31
N ILE A 91 2.07 -13.81 -1.74
CA ILE A 91 1.40 -14.89 -2.48
C ILE A 91 0.18 -14.33 -3.21
N PHE A 92 -0.62 -13.53 -2.55
CA PHE A 92 -1.79 -12.90 -3.17
C PHE A 92 -1.40 -11.99 -4.33
N THR A 93 -0.38 -11.15 -4.15
CA THR A 93 0.14 -10.30 -5.22
C THR A 93 0.60 -11.14 -6.42
N GLN A 94 1.30 -12.25 -6.19
CA GLN A 94 1.73 -13.16 -7.25
C GLN A 94 0.53 -13.78 -8.00
N MET A 95 -0.54 -14.15 -7.29
CA MET A 95 -1.77 -14.66 -7.92
C MET A 95 -2.44 -13.60 -8.80
N VAL A 96 -2.48 -12.35 -8.35
CA VAL A 96 -3.04 -11.21 -9.09
C VAL A 96 -2.25 -10.95 -10.37
N VAL A 97 -0.92 -10.97 -10.28
CA VAL A 97 -0.01 -10.84 -11.44
C VAL A 97 -0.27 -11.93 -12.47
N ASN A 98 -0.41 -13.19 -12.04
CA ASN A 98 -0.68 -14.33 -12.91
C ASN A 98 -2.05 -14.24 -13.62
N LYS A 99 -2.96 -13.38 -13.14
CA LYS A 99 -4.24 -13.07 -13.78
C LYS A 99 -4.18 -11.88 -14.75
N GLY A 100 -3.01 -11.31 -14.98
CA GLY A 100 -2.78 -10.25 -15.96
C GLY A 100 -2.96 -8.84 -15.42
N PHE A 101 -3.05 -8.66 -14.09
CA PHE A 101 -3.04 -7.33 -13.49
C PHE A 101 -1.62 -6.75 -13.47
N ASP A 102 -1.53 -5.44 -13.58
CA ASP A 102 -0.27 -4.69 -13.49
C ASP A 102 0.23 -4.55 -12.04
N GLY A 103 -0.62 -4.79 -11.06
CA GLY A 103 -0.28 -4.70 -9.65
C GLY A 103 -1.49 -4.62 -8.72
N VAL A 104 -1.23 -4.23 -7.49
CA VAL A 104 -2.24 -4.04 -6.45
C VAL A 104 -2.19 -2.61 -5.91
N PHE A 105 -3.35 -2.12 -5.51
CA PHE A 105 -3.57 -0.79 -4.95
C PHE A 105 -4.20 -0.96 -3.57
N TYR A 106 -3.64 -0.32 -2.55
CA TYR A 106 -4.11 -0.45 -1.17
C TYR A 106 -3.83 0.80 -0.34
N PRO A 107 -4.65 1.10 0.70
CA PRO A 107 -4.44 2.25 1.55
C PRO A 107 -3.13 2.17 2.34
N SER A 108 -2.48 3.31 2.52
CA SER A 108 -1.24 3.41 3.27
C SER A 108 -1.51 3.42 4.77
N VAL A 109 -0.98 2.43 5.48
CA VAL A 109 -1.04 2.30 6.94
C VAL A 109 -0.34 3.47 7.63
N ARG A 110 0.81 3.89 7.11
CA ARG A 110 1.64 4.96 7.71
C ARG A 110 0.94 6.31 7.81
N VAL A 111 -0.09 6.53 7.01
CA VAL A 111 -0.91 7.75 7.05
C VAL A 111 -2.38 7.45 7.39
N GLY A 112 -2.64 6.30 8.04
CA GLY A 112 -3.98 5.92 8.52
C GLY A 112 -5.03 5.85 7.42
N GLY A 113 -4.69 5.34 6.24
CA GLY A 113 -5.61 5.18 5.11
C GLY A 113 -5.86 6.45 4.28
N ARG A 114 -5.28 7.61 4.66
CA ARG A 114 -5.46 8.87 3.90
C ARG A 114 -4.69 8.93 2.59
N GLY A 115 -3.67 8.10 2.44
CA GLY A 115 -2.90 7.94 1.22
C GLY A 115 -2.94 6.50 0.73
N PHE A 116 -2.30 6.23 -0.42
CA PHE A 116 -2.31 4.94 -1.05
C PHE A 116 -0.89 4.45 -1.36
N ASN A 117 -0.77 3.14 -1.39
CA ASN A 117 0.38 2.44 -1.93
C ASN A 117 -0.03 1.70 -3.21
N ILE A 118 0.87 1.63 -4.15
CA ILE A 118 0.69 0.85 -5.37
C ILE A 118 1.91 -0.06 -5.50
N ALA A 119 1.72 -1.37 -5.46
CA ALA A 119 2.74 -2.34 -5.78
C ALA A 119 2.56 -2.76 -7.24
N ILE A 120 3.54 -2.41 -8.08
CA ILE A 120 3.51 -2.59 -9.53
C ILE A 120 4.44 -3.74 -9.92
N THR A 121 4.02 -4.58 -10.86
CA THR A 121 4.86 -5.65 -11.40
C THR A 121 6.08 -5.09 -12.14
N PRO A 122 7.21 -5.80 -12.17
CA PRO A 122 8.34 -5.39 -13.00
C PRO A 122 7.98 -5.21 -14.48
N ALA A 123 7.08 -6.03 -15.01
CA ALA A 123 6.63 -5.92 -16.41
C ALA A 123 5.83 -4.62 -16.67
N ALA A 124 5.07 -4.15 -15.67
CA ALA A 124 4.26 -2.94 -15.79
C ALA A 124 5.08 -1.65 -15.60
N THR A 125 6.30 -1.72 -15.10
CA THR A 125 7.16 -0.51 -14.94
C THR A 125 7.44 0.20 -16.26
N LYS A 126 7.43 -0.50 -17.39
CA LYS A 126 7.53 0.10 -18.74
C LYS A 126 6.40 1.07 -19.08
N LYS A 127 5.23 0.92 -18.41
CA LYS A 127 4.08 1.83 -18.54
C LYS A 127 4.26 3.14 -17.76
N LEU A 128 5.35 3.25 -17.01
CA LEU A 128 5.68 4.44 -16.21
C LEU A 128 6.81 5.23 -16.86
N GLY A 129 6.85 6.52 -16.61
CA GLY A 129 7.97 7.39 -16.92
C GLY A 129 8.49 8.06 -15.66
N LEU A 130 9.81 8.08 -15.49
CA LEU A 130 10.43 8.85 -14.41
C LEU A 130 10.38 10.33 -14.77
N TYR A 131 9.75 11.13 -13.92
CA TYR A 131 9.67 12.58 -14.10
C TYR A 131 10.85 13.28 -13.44
N VAL A 132 11.13 12.94 -12.18
CA VAL A 132 12.24 13.49 -11.42
C VAL A 132 12.77 12.45 -10.45
N ALA A 133 14.07 12.47 -10.23
CA ALA A 133 14.72 11.71 -9.15
C ALA A 133 15.48 12.68 -8.24
N GLY A 134 15.51 12.35 -6.95
CA GLY A 134 16.20 13.14 -5.96
C GLY A 134 16.81 12.29 -4.87
N GLU A 135 17.72 12.87 -4.13
CA GLU A 135 18.31 12.29 -2.92
C GLU A 135 18.18 13.30 -1.78
N CYS A 136 17.83 12.82 -0.60
CA CYS A 136 17.85 13.62 0.61
C CYS A 136 18.58 12.90 1.72
N SER A 137 19.13 13.68 2.66
CA SER A 137 19.72 13.15 3.88
C SER A 137 18.76 13.36 5.04
N VAL A 138 18.41 12.28 5.72
CA VAL A 138 17.58 12.31 6.92
C VAL A 138 18.49 12.21 8.14
N TYR A 139 18.41 13.19 9.02
CA TYR A 139 19.18 13.24 10.26
C TYR A 139 18.26 12.85 11.42
N LYS A 140 18.58 11.75 12.09
CA LYS A 140 17.89 11.34 13.31
C LYS A 140 18.76 11.70 14.52
N LYS A 141 18.28 12.61 15.35
CA LYS A 141 18.89 12.91 16.65
C LYS A 141 18.69 11.72 17.56
N LYS A 142 19.77 11.25 18.20
CA LYS A 142 19.66 10.26 19.27
C LYS A 142 19.20 11.02 20.52
N ASP A 143 17.98 10.82 20.95
CA ASP A 143 17.55 11.26 22.26
C ASP A 143 18.22 10.35 23.30
N ASN A 144 19.25 10.90 23.96
CA ASN A 144 19.78 10.31 25.19
C ASN A 144 18.82 10.69 26.33
N THR A 145 17.66 10.04 26.39
CA THR A 145 16.87 9.99 27.62
C THR A 145 17.45 8.86 28.45
N ILE A 146 18.14 9.26 29.55
CA ILE A 146 18.53 8.37 30.67
C ILE A 146 17.28 8.15 31.51
#